data_2d7578860b069f2ea9bca80875259aaa
#
_entry.id   2d7578860b069f2ea9bca80875259aaa
#
_cell.length_a   1.000
_cell.length_b   1.000
_cell.length_c   1.000
_cell.angle_alpha   90.00
_cell.angle_beta   90.00
_cell.angle_gamma   90.00
#
_symmetry.space_group_name_H-M   'P 1'
#
loop_
_entity.id
_entity.type
_entity.pdbx_description
1 polymer ?
#
loop_
_entity_poly.entity_id
_entity_poly.type
_entity_poly.pdbx_seq_one_letter_code
_entity_poly.pdbx_strand_id
1 'polypeptide(L)'
;MSQDISFLKQLLDAAGPSGFEVRAGRVWRTEASTFAGQVDVDATGNSFAGLNVSGSPHVMLAGHIDEIGLQITHVDEEGYLYIAEIGGWDPQVLVGQRVTILGKSAEVPGVIGKKAVHLMTPDDRDKASKTRQLWVDVGASSRDEVVSLGIRVGDPIVLAQSMIHLAGNRIASRAIDNRIGAFIVLEAIRMLSDNLPAARVTAVATAQEEIGQSGGGARASAYQLEPDVAIVVDVTFSTDVPDVEKKELGEHRLGGGPVLSRGSASHNSVFEMLSSVAEEEEIPYTIQASPRSTRTDADGIHLTRGGVPTGLIS
;
A
#
# COMPACT_ATOMS: atom_id res chain seq x y z
N MET A 1 11.87 25.58 1.67
CA MET A 1 10.65 25.59 0.84
C MET A 1 9.86 24.34 1.23
N SER A 2 8.56 24.45 1.56
CA SER A 2 7.74 23.24 1.77
C SER A 2 7.63 22.52 0.43
N GLN A 3 8.07 21.26 0.39
CA GLN A 3 7.89 20.42 -0.77
C GLN A 3 6.38 20.32 -1.06
N ASP A 4 5.98 20.48 -2.30
CA ASP A 4 4.58 20.31 -2.70
C ASP A 4 4.23 18.81 -2.62
N ILE A 5 3.39 18.46 -1.67
CA ILE A 5 2.90 17.09 -1.46
C ILE A 5 1.45 16.91 -1.93
N SER A 6 0.96 17.81 -2.81
CA SER A 6 -0.42 17.76 -3.30
C SER A 6 -0.75 16.47 -4.02
N PHE A 7 0.17 15.96 -4.84
CA PHE A 7 0.04 14.66 -5.49
C PHE A 7 0.01 13.51 -4.47
N LEU A 8 0.91 13.51 -3.48
CA LEU A 8 0.90 12.50 -2.41
C LEU A 8 -0.45 12.50 -1.68
N LYS A 9 -0.97 13.68 -1.35
CA LYS A 9 -2.29 13.79 -0.71
C LYS A 9 -3.40 13.20 -1.57
N GLN A 10 -3.44 13.52 -2.87
CA GLN A 10 -4.43 12.96 -3.80
C GLN A 10 -4.32 11.44 -3.88
N LEU A 11 -3.11 10.91 -3.91
CA LEU A 11 -2.85 9.49 -3.96
C LEU A 11 -3.29 8.79 -2.67
N LEU A 12 -2.96 9.35 -1.50
CA LEU A 12 -3.36 8.81 -0.20
C LEU A 12 -4.87 8.85 0.03
N ASP A 13 -5.55 9.89 -0.44
CA ASP A 13 -7.00 10.04 -0.26
C ASP A 13 -7.82 9.19 -1.25
N ALA A 14 -7.26 8.80 -2.39
CA ALA A 14 -7.97 7.97 -3.37
C ALA A 14 -8.26 6.57 -2.78
N ALA A 15 -9.50 6.11 -2.85
CA ALA A 15 -9.86 4.78 -2.40
C ALA A 15 -9.35 3.69 -3.37
N GLY A 16 -8.75 2.61 -2.82
CA GLY A 16 -8.21 1.53 -3.63
C GLY A 16 -7.78 0.33 -2.80
N PRO A 17 -8.72 -0.36 -2.11
CA PRO A 17 -8.36 -1.60 -1.43
C PRO A 17 -7.97 -2.67 -2.45
N SER A 18 -7.18 -3.65 -2.00
CA SER A 18 -6.66 -4.73 -2.86
C SER A 18 -7.75 -5.37 -3.70
N GLY A 19 -7.51 -5.46 -5.00
CA GLY A 19 -8.46 -5.91 -6.01
C GLY A 19 -9.39 -4.81 -6.55
N PHE A 20 -9.30 -3.57 -6.01
CA PHE A 20 -10.14 -2.43 -6.38
C PHE A 20 -9.32 -1.14 -6.58
N GLU A 21 -8.10 -1.23 -7.05
CA GLU A 21 -7.09 -0.16 -7.12
C GLU A 21 -7.34 0.86 -8.23
N VAL A 22 -8.35 0.69 -9.06
CA VAL A 22 -8.59 1.48 -10.28
C VAL A 22 -8.53 2.99 -10.06
N ARG A 23 -9.05 3.48 -8.91
CA ARG A 23 -9.08 4.92 -8.60
C ARG A 23 -7.69 5.44 -8.24
N ALA A 24 -6.99 4.75 -7.34
CA ALA A 24 -5.64 5.10 -6.94
C ALA A 24 -4.67 4.99 -8.13
N GLY A 25 -4.75 3.90 -8.90
CA GLY A 25 -3.97 3.71 -10.12
C GLY A 25 -4.21 4.78 -11.18
N ARG A 26 -5.45 5.30 -11.30
CA ARG A 26 -5.74 6.42 -12.20
C ARG A 26 -5.04 7.70 -11.75
N VAL A 27 -5.08 8.03 -10.46
CA VAL A 27 -4.39 9.20 -9.91
C VAL A 27 -2.90 9.11 -10.21
N TRP A 28 -2.28 7.96 -9.93
CA TRP A 28 -0.86 7.72 -10.17
C TRP A 28 -0.48 7.84 -11.66
N ARG A 29 -1.25 7.22 -12.57
CA ARG A 29 -1.00 7.29 -14.03
C ARG A 29 -1.23 8.69 -14.61
N THR A 30 -2.20 9.43 -14.07
CA THR A 30 -2.44 10.82 -14.48
C THR A 30 -1.21 11.68 -14.20
N GLU A 31 -0.63 11.53 -13.00
CA GLU A 31 0.61 12.24 -12.65
C GLU A 31 1.79 11.77 -13.50
N ALA A 32 1.98 10.45 -13.64
CA ALA A 32 3.03 9.87 -14.46
C ALA A 32 3.01 10.39 -15.91
N SER A 33 1.83 10.58 -16.48
CA SER A 33 1.66 11.05 -17.87
C SER A 33 2.18 12.47 -18.12
N THR A 34 2.52 13.21 -17.08
CA THR A 34 3.05 14.57 -17.22
C THR A 34 4.55 14.60 -17.54
N PHE A 35 5.29 13.50 -17.31
CA PHE A 35 6.75 13.44 -17.50
C PHE A 35 7.29 12.08 -17.98
N ALA A 36 6.58 10.99 -17.80
CA ALA A 36 7.03 9.68 -18.26
C ALA A 36 6.86 9.53 -19.78
N GLY A 37 7.80 8.83 -20.42
CA GLY A 37 7.73 8.57 -21.86
C GLY A 37 6.69 7.52 -22.25
N GLN A 38 6.33 6.63 -21.31
CA GLN A 38 5.33 5.59 -21.50
C GLN A 38 4.56 5.38 -20.20
N VAL A 39 3.23 5.27 -20.27
CA VAL A 39 2.35 4.98 -19.13
C VAL A 39 1.33 3.93 -19.54
N ASP A 40 1.29 2.81 -18.80
CA ASP A 40 0.43 1.66 -19.10
C ASP A 40 -0.24 1.11 -17.85
N VAL A 41 -1.19 0.19 -18.05
CA VAL A 41 -1.83 -0.62 -17.01
C VAL A 41 -2.04 -2.03 -17.53
N ASP A 42 -1.76 -3.04 -16.70
CA ASP A 42 -2.02 -4.43 -17.07
C ASP A 42 -3.37 -4.96 -16.57
N ALA A 43 -3.64 -6.22 -16.89
CA ALA A 43 -4.88 -6.88 -16.50
C ALA A 43 -5.00 -7.14 -14.98
N THR A 44 -3.90 -7.14 -14.25
CA THR A 44 -3.86 -7.30 -12.78
C THR A 44 -4.18 -5.98 -12.07
N GLY A 45 -4.03 -4.84 -12.77
CA GLY A 45 -4.21 -3.49 -12.23
C GLY A 45 -2.92 -2.76 -11.90
N ASN A 46 -1.75 -3.39 -12.14
CA ASN A 46 -0.46 -2.72 -12.00
C ASN A 46 -0.38 -1.53 -12.96
N SER A 47 0.16 -0.43 -12.49
CA SER A 47 0.39 0.77 -13.30
C SER A 47 1.88 0.96 -13.54
N PHE A 48 2.25 1.31 -14.77
CA PHE A 48 3.63 1.42 -15.23
C PHE A 48 3.93 2.82 -15.72
N ALA A 49 5.14 3.32 -15.40
CA ALA A 49 5.69 4.55 -15.96
C ALA A 49 7.15 4.30 -16.38
N GLY A 50 7.45 4.47 -17.66
CA GLY A 50 8.76 4.12 -18.25
C GLY A 50 9.51 5.33 -18.80
N LEU A 51 10.83 5.30 -18.61
CA LEU A 51 11.79 6.16 -19.26
C LEU A 51 12.78 5.33 -20.09
N ASN A 52 13.23 5.89 -21.21
CA ASN A 52 14.21 5.29 -22.11
C ASN A 52 13.92 3.80 -22.41
N VAL A 53 12.80 3.54 -23.05
CA VAL A 53 12.27 2.18 -23.29
C VAL A 53 13.22 1.26 -24.09
N SER A 54 14.19 1.82 -24.81
CA SER A 54 15.24 1.11 -25.54
C SER A 54 16.57 1.00 -24.78
N GLY A 55 16.64 1.56 -23.57
CA GLY A 55 17.86 1.55 -22.75
C GLY A 55 18.17 0.19 -22.15
N SER A 56 19.41 0.03 -21.68
CA SER A 56 19.90 -1.15 -20.97
C SER A 56 20.93 -0.73 -19.92
N PRO A 57 20.99 -1.40 -18.76
CA PRO A 57 20.08 -2.46 -18.28
C PRO A 57 18.66 -1.97 -18.01
N HIS A 58 17.70 -2.90 -17.82
CA HIS A 58 16.35 -2.59 -17.42
C HIS A 58 16.23 -2.61 -15.89
N VAL A 59 15.95 -1.47 -15.30
CA VAL A 59 15.74 -1.28 -13.87
C VAL A 59 14.26 -1.15 -13.58
N MET A 60 13.73 -1.98 -12.69
CA MET A 60 12.37 -1.90 -12.16
C MET A 60 12.40 -1.23 -10.78
N LEU A 61 11.56 -0.21 -10.59
CA LEU A 61 11.28 0.38 -9.28
C LEU A 61 9.85 0.02 -8.92
N ALA A 62 9.60 -0.58 -7.75
CA ALA A 62 8.27 -1.05 -7.38
C ALA A 62 7.84 -0.57 -6.00
N GLY A 63 6.57 -0.21 -5.86
CA GLY A 63 5.91 0.07 -4.60
C GLY A 63 4.41 -0.13 -4.77
N HIS A 64 3.74 -0.79 -3.80
CA HIS A 64 2.34 -1.14 -3.99
C HIS A 64 1.38 0.04 -3.78
N ILE A 65 0.27 -0.01 -4.54
CA ILE A 65 -0.71 1.07 -4.59
C ILE A 65 -2.01 0.72 -3.87
N ASP A 66 -2.24 -0.56 -3.64
CA ASP A 66 -3.39 -1.03 -2.88
C ASP A 66 -3.26 -0.66 -1.39
N GLU A 67 -4.34 -0.81 -0.69
CA GLU A 67 -4.46 -0.60 0.75
C GLU A 67 -5.31 -1.71 1.35
N ILE A 68 -5.20 -1.94 2.64
CA ILE A 68 -6.14 -2.79 3.37
C ILE A 68 -7.53 -2.17 3.38
N GLY A 69 -8.55 -3.01 3.41
CA GLY A 69 -9.94 -2.58 3.40
C GLY A 69 -10.89 -3.62 3.97
N LEU A 70 -12.17 -3.46 3.67
CA LEU A 70 -13.20 -4.42 4.03
C LEU A 70 -14.05 -4.72 2.81
N GLN A 71 -14.76 -5.85 2.82
CA GLN A 71 -15.67 -6.25 1.75
C GLN A 71 -16.99 -6.71 2.34
N ILE A 72 -18.10 -6.34 1.70
CA ILE A 72 -19.44 -6.76 2.11
C ILE A 72 -19.60 -8.24 1.76
N THR A 73 -19.92 -9.06 2.75
CA THR A 73 -20.19 -10.50 2.59
C THR A 73 -21.67 -10.83 2.62
N HIS A 74 -22.47 -10.02 3.29
CA HIS A 74 -23.90 -10.25 3.46
C HIS A 74 -24.63 -8.94 3.78
N VAL A 75 -25.91 -8.84 3.40
CA VAL A 75 -26.84 -7.78 3.80
C VAL A 75 -28.04 -8.46 4.43
N ASP A 76 -28.37 -8.10 5.67
CA ASP A 76 -29.55 -8.67 6.34
C ASP A 76 -30.86 -7.97 5.96
N GLU A 77 -31.95 -8.47 6.47
CA GLU A 77 -33.28 -7.92 6.18
C GLU A 77 -33.50 -6.53 6.77
N GLU A 78 -32.78 -6.20 7.84
CA GLU A 78 -32.83 -4.92 8.55
C GLU A 78 -31.88 -3.87 7.91
N GLY A 79 -31.11 -4.23 6.88
CA GLY A 79 -30.24 -3.32 6.13
C GLY A 79 -28.82 -3.18 6.66
N TYR A 80 -28.40 -4.01 7.62
CA TYR A 80 -27.00 -4.03 8.08
C TYR A 80 -26.09 -4.81 7.12
N LEU A 81 -24.87 -4.31 6.95
CA LEU A 81 -23.87 -4.93 6.07
C LEU A 81 -22.86 -5.71 6.92
N TYR A 82 -22.76 -7.00 6.70
CA TYR A 82 -21.71 -7.85 7.30
C TYR A 82 -20.49 -7.84 6.42
N ILE A 83 -19.30 -7.91 7.04
CA ILE A 83 -18.03 -7.61 6.40
C ILE A 83 -16.98 -8.69 6.64
N ALA A 84 -16.06 -8.81 5.69
CA ALA A 84 -14.80 -9.52 5.82
C ALA A 84 -13.62 -8.56 5.56
N GLU A 85 -12.45 -8.95 6.00
CA GLU A 85 -11.22 -8.20 5.83
C GLU A 85 -10.64 -8.37 4.42
N ILE A 86 -10.12 -7.28 3.86
CA ILE A 86 -9.19 -7.27 2.75
C ILE A 86 -7.84 -6.86 3.37
N GLY A 87 -6.84 -7.75 3.30
CA GLY A 87 -5.57 -7.58 4.00
C GLY A 87 -5.66 -7.83 5.51
N GLY A 88 -4.65 -7.42 6.25
CA GLY A 88 -4.54 -7.69 7.69
C GLY A 88 -5.09 -6.57 8.57
N TRP A 89 -6.08 -6.87 9.41
CA TRP A 89 -6.69 -5.90 10.33
C TRP A 89 -6.57 -6.31 11.80
N ASP A 90 -6.41 -5.31 12.67
CA ASP A 90 -6.83 -5.43 14.06
C ASP A 90 -8.30 -4.98 14.17
N PRO A 91 -9.25 -5.90 14.40
CA PRO A 91 -10.67 -5.53 14.47
C PRO A 91 -11.02 -4.53 15.58
N GLN A 92 -10.14 -4.33 16.55
CA GLN A 92 -10.37 -3.40 17.64
C GLN A 92 -10.33 -1.93 17.18
N VAL A 93 -9.51 -1.64 16.15
CA VAL A 93 -9.43 -0.27 15.60
C VAL A 93 -10.60 0.06 14.65
N LEU A 94 -11.39 -0.94 14.26
CA LEU A 94 -12.52 -0.75 13.34
C LEU A 94 -13.78 -0.21 14.03
N VAL A 95 -13.97 -0.51 15.30
CA VAL A 95 -15.21 -0.20 16.03
C VAL A 95 -15.42 1.31 16.11
N GLY A 96 -16.59 1.77 15.64
CA GLY A 96 -16.98 3.18 15.64
C GLY A 96 -16.36 4.02 14.52
N GLN A 97 -15.57 3.41 13.64
CA GLN A 97 -15.01 4.12 12.48
C GLN A 97 -16.09 4.45 11.46
N ARG A 98 -15.97 5.62 10.85
CA ARG A 98 -16.72 5.99 9.65
C ARG A 98 -16.05 5.38 8.43
N VAL A 99 -16.87 4.91 7.52
CA VAL A 99 -16.42 4.22 6.30
C VAL A 99 -17.08 4.78 5.07
N THR A 100 -16.49 4.51 3.93
CA THR A 100 -17.04 4.77 2.61
C THR A 100 -17.18 3.44 1.89
N ILE A 101 -18.43 3.07 1.54
CA ILE A 101 -18.72 1.93 0.69
C ILE A 101 -18.56 2.38 -0.76
N LEU A 102 -17.78 1.65 -1.55
CA LEU A 102 -17.54 1.94 -2.96
C LEU A 102 -18.57 1.22 -3.81
N GLY A 103 -19.82 1.69 -3.76
CA GLY A 103 -20.94 1.10 -4.49
C GLY A 103 -20.82 1.30 -6.02
N LYS A 104 -21.72 0.65 -6.78
CA LYS A 104 -21.69 0.63 -8.25
C LYS A 104 -21.73 2.03 -8.88
N SER A 105 -22.53 2.93 -8.36
CA SER A 105 -22.83 4.25 -8.95
C SER A 105 -22.43 5.43 -8.08
N ALA A 106 -22.21 5.20 -6.79
CA ALA A 106 -21.88 6.24 -5.81
C ALA A 106 -21.08 5.69 -4.64
N GLU A 107 -20.39 6.57 -3.95
CA GLU A 107 -19.85 6.31 -2.63
C GLU A 107 -20.93 6.53 -1.58
N VAL A 108 -21.10 5.56 -0.67
CA VAL A 108 -22.10 5.62 0.40
C VAL A 108 -21.40 5.66 1.74
N PRO A 109 -21.68 6.66 2.60
CA PRO A 109 -21.13 6.70 3.94
C PRO A 109 -21.78 5.64 4.84
N GLY A 110 -20.99 5.12 5.79
CA GLY A 110 -21.45 4.19 6.81
C GLY A 110 -20.65 4.29 8.09
N VAL A 111 -21.11 3.60 9.11
CA VAL A 111 -20.46 3.53 10.44
C VAL A 111 -20.33 2.07 10.85
N ILE A 112 -19.14 1.67 11.32
CA ILE A 112 -18.92 0.32 11.85
C ILE A 112 -19.49 0.23 13.28
N GLY A 113 -20.45 -0.65 13.46
CA GLY A 113 -21.09 -0.95 14.74
C GLY A 113 -20.68 -2.31 15.30
N LYS A 114 -20.91 -2.44 16.61
CA LYS A 114 -20.87 -3.74 17.32
C LYS A 114 -21.91 -3.73 18.44
N LYS A 115 -22.13 -4.90 19.06
CA LYS A 115 -23.02 -5.02 20.24
C LYS A 115 -22.63 -3.99 21.31
N ALA A 116 -23.60 -3.20 21.76
CA ALA A 116 -23.40 -2.16 22.76
C ALA A 116 -22.90 -2.74 24.09
N VAL A 117 -21.99 -2.04 24.76
CA VAL A 117 -21.35 -2.48 26.01
C VAL A 117 -22.35 -2.85 27.11
N HIS A 118 -23.49 -2.15 27.18
CA HIS A 118 -24.56 -2.40 28.16
C HIS A 118 -25.35 -3.70 27.93
N LEU A 119 -25.23 -4.26 26.70
CA LEU A 119 -25.86 -5.53 26.33
C LEU A 119 -24.86 -6.70 26.36
N MET A 120 -23.60 -6.45 26.68
CA MET A 120 -22.57 -7.48 26.76
C MET A 120 -22.55 -8.14 28.13
N THR A 121 -22.21 -9.44 28.15
CA THR A 121 -21.83 -10.12 29.40
C THR A 121 -20.48 -9.62 29.90
N PRO A 122 -20.15 -9.77 31.21
CA PRO A 122 -18.81 -9.44 31.67
C PRO A 122 -17.70 -10.11 30.85
N ASP A 123 -17.83 -11.39 30.57
CA ASP A 123 -16.89 -12.17 29.77
C ASP A 123 -16.70 -11.65 28.32
N ASP A 124 -17.75 -11.07 27.73
CA ASP A 124 -17.65 -10.50 26.38
C ASP A 124 -16.94 -9.16 26.36
N ARG A 125 -16.94 -8.43 27.48
CA ARG A 125 -16.29 -7.11 27.56
C ARG A 125 -14.78 -7.20 27.55
N ASP A 126 -14.23 -8.29 28.14
CA ASP A 126 -12.79 -8.50 28.27
C ASP A 126 -12.16 -9.13 27.01
N LYS A 127 -12.99 -9.48 26.01
CA LYS A 127 -12.52 -10.09 24.75
C LYS A 127 -12.38 -9.06 23.65
N ALA A 128 -11.29 -9.13 22.91
CA ALA A 128 -11.11 -8.40 21.67
C ALA A 128 -12.27 -8.73 20.68
N SER A 129 -12.83 -7.72 20.05
CA SER A 129 -13.83 -7.90 19.01
C SER A 129 -13.24 -8.65 17.82
N LYS A 130 -14.03 -9.52 17.18
CA LYS A 130 -13.68 -10.19 15.92
C LYS A 130 -14.48 -9.55 14.80
N THR A 131 -13.92 -9.47 13.60
CA THR A 131 -14.58 -8.86 12.43
C THR A 131 -15.97 -9.41 12.17
N ARG A 132 -16.20 -10.70 12.34
CA ARG A 132 -17.55 -11.33 12.23
C ARG A 132 -18.61 -10.85 13.24
N GLN A 133 -18.21 -10.07 14.24
CA GLN A 133 -19.10 -9.49 15.25
C GLN A 133 -19.40 -8.01 14.95
N LEU A 134 -18.86 -7.50 13.85
CA LEU A 134 -19.04 -6.13 13.39
C LEU A 134 -20.02 -6.11 12.22
N TRP A 135 -20.65 -4.97 12.04
CA TRP A 135 -21.48 -4.65 10.89
C TRP A 135 -21.28 -3.20 10.48
N VAL A 136 -21.68 -2.84 9.27
CA VAL A 136 -21.76 -1.45 8.84
C VAL A 136 -23.21 -1.04 8.75
N ASP A 137 -23.51 0.08 9.37
CA ASP A 137 -24.80 0.76 9.31
C ASP A 137 -24.68 1.90 8.30
N VAL A 138 -25.52 1.89 7.28
CA VAL A 138 -25.64 2.92 6.24
C VAL A 138 -26.92 3.74 6.35
N GLY A 139 -27.68 3.55 7.45
CA GLY A 139 -28.96 4.23 7.71
C GLY A 139 -30.14 3.64 6.95
N ALA A 140 -29.98 2.50 6.27
CA ALA A 140 -31.06 1.79 5.61
C ALA A 140 -31.88 0.98 6.65
N SER A 141 -33.16 0.85 6.42
CA SER A 141 -34.11 0.09 7.28
C SER A 141 -34.49 -1.27 6.68
N SER A 142 -33.96 -1.59 5.51
CA SER A 142 -34.20 -2.86 4.81
C SER A 142 -33.15 -3.17 3.77
N ARG A 143 -33.07 -4.44 3.37
CA ARG A 143 -32.23 -4.89 2.26
C ARG A 143 -32.57 -4.15 0.96
N ASP A 144 -33.82 -3.89 0.66
CA ASP A 144 -34.22 -3.20 -0.56
C ASP A 144 -33.76 -1.75 -0.59
N GLU A 145 -33.71 -1.07 0.55
CA GLU A 145 -33.13 0.26 0.66
C GLU A 145 -31.61 0.22 0.41
N VAL A 146 -30.89 -0.77 0.93
CA VAL A 146 -29.48 -0.96 0.65
C VAL A 146 -29.23 -1.14 -0.85
N VAL A 147 -30.05 -1.98 -1.52
CA VAL A 147 -29.97 -2.16 -2.97
C VAL A 147 -30.23 -0.86 -3.73
N SER A 148 -31.21 -0.06 -3.25
CA SER A 148 -31.54 1.24 -3.86
C SER A 148 -30.41 2.27 -3.75
N LEU A 149 -29.57 2.17 -2.71
CA LEU A 149 -28.33 2.95 -2.56
C LEU A 149 -27.21 2.50 -3.51
N GLY A 150 -27.42 1.43 -4.28
CA GLY A 150 -26.45 0.88 -5.22
C GLY A 150 -25.38 0.01 -4.56
N ILE A 151 -25.60 -0.42 -3.33
CA ILE A 151 -24.69 -1.30 -2.57
C ILE A 151 -24.99 -2.77 -2.89
N ARG A 152 -23.95 -3.58 -3.03
CA ARG A 152 -24.05 -5.02 -3.32
C ARG A 152 -23.08 -5.81 -2.46
N VAL A 153 -23.38 -7.08 -2.25
CA VAL A 153 -22.41 -8.04 -1.75
C VAL A 153 -21.20 -8.07 -2.69
N GLY A 154 -20.00 -8.01 -2.11
CA GLY A 154 -18.74 -7.91 -2.84
C GLY A 154 -18.23 -6.47 -3.03
N ASP A 155 -19.02 -5.45 -2.77
CA ASP A 155 -18.53 -4.07 -2.84
C ASP A 155 -17.50 -3.81 -1.73
N PRO A 156 -16.38 -3.11 -2.04
CA PRO A 156 -15.34 -2.83 -1.06
C PRO A 156 -15.66 -1.59 -0.22
N ILE A 157 -15.01 -1.53 0.94
CA ILE A 157 -15.18 -0.48 1.93
C ILE A 157 -13.81 0.01 2.38
N VAL A 158 -13.65 1.31 2.50
CA VAL A 158 -12.46 1.95 3.10
C VAL A 158 -12.83 2.81 4.29
N LEU A 159 -11.90 3.06 5.19
CA LEU A 159 -12.08 4.05 6.25
C LEU A 159 -12.28 5.44 5.64
N ALA A 160 -13.26 6.20 6.11
CA ALA A 160 -13.53 7.57 5.65
C ALA A 160 -12.57 8.57 6.32
N GLN A 161 -11.29 8.41 6.02
CA GLN A 161 -10.21 9.21 6.59
C GLN A 161 -9.35 9.79 5.47
N SER A 162 -9.00 11.06 5.58
CA SER A 162 -8.07 11.76 4.68
C SER A 162 -6.76 12.01 5.39
N MET A 163 -5.72 12.32 4.60
CA MET A 163 -4.42 12.74 5.11
C MET A 163 -4.57 14.00 6.01
N ILE A 164 -3.95 13.95 7.18
CA ILE A 164 -3.86 15.05 8.13
C ILE A 164 -2.41 15.40 8.46
N HIS A 165 -2.17 16.67 8.78
CA HIS A 165 -0.89 17.13 9.28
C HIS A 165 -0.85 17.03 10.82
N LEU A 166 0.25 16.50 11.33
CA LEU A 166 0.57 16.44 12.75
C LEU A 166 1.70 17.41 13.09
N ALA A 167 1.96 17.61 14.38
CA ALA A 167 3.10 18.40 14.83
C ALA A 167 4.44 17.80 14.34
N GLY A 168 5.47 18.63 14.22
CA GLY A 168 6.81 18.18 13.84
C GLY A 168 6.97 17.77 12.39
N ASN A 169 6.22 18.40 11.48
CA ASN A 169 6.27 18.14 10.02
C ASN A 169 5.95 16.68 9.66
N ARG A 170 5.00 16.09 10.38
CA ARG A 170 4.54 14.71 10.16
C ARG A 170 3.15 14.71 9.54
N ILE A 171 2.86 13.63 8.83
CA ILE A 171 1.52 13.35 8.30
C ILE A 171 1.01 12.02 8.87
N ALA A 172 -0.31 11.89 8.94
CA ALA A 172 -0.98 10.63 9.18
C ALA A 172 -2.09 10.45 8.15
N SER A 173 -2.21 9.25 7.62
CA SER A 173 -3.24 8.90 6.65
C SER A 173 -3.47 7.39 6.66
N ARG A 174 -4.65 6.94 6.18
CA ARG A 174 -4.76 5.58 5.67
C ARG A 174 -3.86 5.41 4.46
N ALA A 175 -3.54 4.20 4.08
CA ALA A 175 -2.80 3.88 2.85
C ALA A 175 -1.39 4.52 2.73
N ILE A 176 -0.75 5.00 3.82
CA ILE A 176 0.69 5.29 3.80
C ILE A 176 1.43 4.01 3.44
N ASP A 177 1.04 2.90 4.01
CA ASP A 177 1.33 1.55 3.55
C ASP A 177 0.45 1.23 2.33
N ASN A 178 1.01 1.12 1.10
CA ASN A 178 2.37 1.59 0.76
C ASN A 178 2.33 2.61 -0.40
N ARG A 179 1.33 3.48 -0.41
CA ARG A 179 1.27 4.56 -1.43
C ARG A 179 2.42 5.54 -1.32
N ILE A 180 3.11 5.57 -0.16
CA ILE A 180 4.35 6.33 -0.07
C ILE A 180 5.45 5.71 -0.94
N GLY A 181 5.55 4.38 -1.00
CA GLY A 181 6.45 3.68 -1.90
C GLY A 181 6.07 3.91 -3.36
N ALA A 182 4.78 3.78 -3.72
CA ALA A 182 4.30 4.09 -5.06
C ALA A 182 4.55 5.56 -5.47
N PHE A 183 4.48 6.50 -4.52
CA PHE A 183 4.85 7.90 -4.72
C PHE A 183 6.36 8.04 -4.94
N ILE A 184 7.20 7.43 -4.09
CA ILE A 184 8.66 7.55 -4.15
C ILE A 184 9.19 7.01 -5.49
N VAL A 185 8.72 5.85 -5.94
CA VAL A 185 9.18 5.28 -7.23
C VAL A 185 8.79 6.15 -8.41
N LEU A 186 7.64 6.83 -8.35
CA LEU A 186 7.25 7.76 -9.39
C LEU A 186 8.05 9.07 -9.36
N GLU A 187 8.36 9.60 -8.17
CA GLU A 187 9.24 10.76 -8.02
C GLU A 187 10.66 10.48 -8.51
N ALA A 188 11.17 9.27 -8.30
CA ALA A 188 12.45 8.85 -8.87
C ALA A 188 12.43 8.93 -10.41
N ILE A 189 11.35 8.48 -11.06
CA ILE A 189 11.14 8.64 -12.52
C ILE A 189 11.09 10.11 -12.90
N ARG A 190 10.40 10.96 -12.14
CA ARG A 190 10.33 12.42 -12.39
C ARG A 190 11.73 13.05 -12.35
N MET A 191 12.51 12.74 -11.32
CA MET A 191 13.88 13.26 -11.20
C MET A 191 14.79 12.82 -12.36
N LEU A 192 14.61 11.61 -12.87
CA LEU A 192 15.37 11.08 -14.00
C LEU A 192 14.89 11.63 -15.36
N SER A 193 13.66 12.17 -15.44
CA SER A 193 13.10 12.62 -16.72
C SER A 193 13.81 13.86 -17.29
N ASP A 194 14.39 14.71 -16.44
CA ASP A 194 15.13 15.89 -16.84
C ASP A 194 16.52 15.55 -17.44
N ASN A 195 17.08 14.38 -17.07
CA ASN A 195 18.34 13.89 -17.59
C ASN A 195 18.25 12.37 -17.78
N LEU A 196 17.78 11.95 -18.94
CA LEU A 196 17.46 10.56 -19.24
C LEU A 196 18.67 9.63 -19.01
N PRO A 197 18.53 8.59 -18.19
CA PRO A 197 19.59 7.61 -17.97
C PRO A 197 19.83 6.75 -19.22
N ALA A 198 21.01 6.15 -19.35
CA ALA A 198 21.27 5.15 -20.38
C ALA A 198 20.44 3.88 -20.19
N ALA A 199 20.14 3.54 -18.95
CA ALA A 199 19.28 2.43 -18.57
C ALA A 199 17.82 2.66 -18.97
N ARG A 200 17.09 1.58 -19.25
CA ARG A 200 15.63 1.58 -19.21
C ARG A 200 15.21 1.58 -17.75
N VAL A 201 14.36 2.52 -17.33
CA VAL A 201 13.83 2.55 -15.96
C VAL A 201 12.30 2.50 -16.01
N THR A 202 11.70 1.58 -15.27
CA THR A 202 10.25 1.45 -15.18
C THR A 202 9.82 1.49 -13.72
N ALA A 203 9.07 2.54 -13.32
CA ALA A 203 8.34 2.53 -12.06
C ALA A 203 7.05 1.73 -12.21
N VAL A 204 6.74 0.96 -11.18
CA VAL A 204 5.53 0.13 -11.11
C VAL A 204 4.82 0.41 -9.80
N ALA A 205 3.57 0.88 -9.89
CA ALA A 205 2.65 0.88 -8.79
C ALA A 205 1.92 -0.47 -8.82
N THR A 206 2.34 -1.39 -7.97
CA THR A 206 1.88 -2.78 -7.96
C THR A 206 0.52 -2.92 -7.29
N ALA A 207 -0.27 -3.90 -7.69
CA ALA A 207 -1.59 -4.19 -7.17
C ALA A 207 -1.59 -5.45 -6.30
N GLN A 208 -2.50 -5.52 -5.31
CA GLN A 208 -2.80 -6.72 -4.53
C GLN A 208 -1.62 -7.24 -3.70
N GLU A 209 -0.77 -6.38 -3.20
CA GLU A 209 0.31 -6.76 -2.28
C GLU A 209 -0.27 -7.26 -0.95
N GLU A 210 -1.19 -6.52 -0.36
CA GLU A 210 -1.80 -6.76 0.95
C GLU A 210 -2.55 -8.10 1.09
N ILE A 211 -2.91 -8.72 -0.05
CA ILE A 211 -3.55 -10.04 -0.13
C ILE A 211 -2.71 -11.05 -0.92
N GLY A 212 -1.51 -10.67 -1.31
CA GLY A 212 -0.69 -11.36 -2.31
C GLY A 212 0.04 -12.59 -1.78
N GLN A 213 -0.66 -13.68 -1.46
CA GLN A 213 -0.03 -14.97 -1.05
C GLN A 213 0.98 -15.54 -2.07
N SER A 214 0.96 -15.09 -3.31
CA SER A 214 1.84 -15.55 -4.40
C SER A 214 2.63 -14.40 -5.04
N GLY A 215 2.83 -13.30 -4.31
CA GLY A 215 3.56 -12.12 -4.79
C GLY A 215 2.70 -11.15 -5.60
N GLY A 216 1.37 -11.25 -5.55
CA GLY A 216 0.44 -10.28 -6.09
C GLY A 216 0.74 -9.77 -7.50
N GLY A 217 0.48 -8.50 -7.72
CA GLY A 217 0.81 -7.79 -8.96
C GLY A 217 2.31 -7.65 -9.20
N ALA A 218 3.12 -7.63 -8.14
CA ALA A 218 4.57 -7.52 -8.25
C ALA A 218 5.20 -8.66 -9.06
N ARG A 219 4.77 -9.89 -8.79
CA ARG A 219 5.23 -11.05 -9.56
C ARG A 219 4.79 -10.99 -11.02
N ALA A 220 3.56 -10.57 -11.29
CA ALA A 220 3.04 -10.44 -12.65
C ALA A 220 3.81 -9.37 -13.43
N SER A 221 4.04 -8.20 -12.82
CA SER A 221 4.77 -7.10 -13.44
C SER A 221 6.24 -7.44 -13.68
N ALA A 222 6.94 -8.06 -12.73
CA ALA A 222 8.32 -8.50 -12.92
C ALA A 222 8.44 -9.59 -14.01
N TYR A 223 7.44 -10.49 -14.11
CA TYR A 223 7.40 -11.47 -15.18
C TYR A 223 7.25 -10.82 -16.56
N GLN A 224 6.39 -9.81 -16.67
CA GLN A 224 6.12 -9.08 -17.92
C GLN A 224 7.29 -8.20 -18.34
N LEU A 225 7.90 -7.49 -17.38
CA LEU A 225 8.97 -6.52 -17.66
C LEU A 225 10.33 -7.16 -17.94
N GLU A 226 10.60 -8.33 -17.37
CA GLU A 226 11.91 -9.00 -17.43
C GLU A 226 13.06 -8.07 -17.01
N PRO A 227 13.03 -7.46 -15.81
CA PRO A 227 14.07 -6.53 -15.43
C PRO A 227 15.38 -7.24 -15.08
N ASP A 228 16.52 -6.57 -15.37
CA ASP A 228 17.85 -7.02 -14.98
C ASP A 228 18.09 -6.83 -13.48
N VAL A 229 17.41 -5.84 -12.87
CA VAL A 229 17.48 -5.53 -11.44
C VAL A 229 16.17 -4.86 -10.99
N ALA A 230 15.78 -5.08 -9.75
CA ALA A 230 14.63 -4.41 -9.14
C ALA A 230 15.01 -3.73 -7.82
N ILE A 231 14.41 -2.57 -7.57
CA ILE A 231 14.42 -1.89 -6.28
C ILE A 231 12.98 -1.77 -5.83
N VAL A 232 12.67 -2.36 -4.68
CA VAL A 232 11.35 -2.28 -4.06
C VAL A 232 11.39 -1.23 -2.97
N VAL A 233 10.36 -0.41 -2.91
CA VAL A 233 10.15 0.56 -1.82
C VAL A 233 8.90 0.15 -1.07
N ASP A 234 9.06 -0.11 0.22
CA ASP A 234 7.95 -0.47 1.10
C ASP A 234 8.14 0.15 2.49
N VAL A 235 7.11 0.19 3.32
CA VAL A 235 7.22 0.74 4.66
C VAL A 235 7.81 -0.27 5.65
N THR A 236 8.36 0.24 6.75
CA THR A 236 8.71 -0.57 7.92
C THR A 236 8.33 0.15 9.21
N PHE A 237 8.48 -0.52 10.35
CA PHE A 237 8.15 0.04 11.65
C PHE A 237 9.24 0.97 12.14
N SER A 238 8.88 2.20 12.55
CA SER A 238 9.79 3.01 13.35
C SER A 238 9.91 2.42 14.75
N THR A 239 11.11 2.49 15.34
CA THR A 239 11.40 1.89 16.66
C THR A 239 11.52 2.91 17.78
N ASP A 240 11.13 4.16 17.51
CA ASP A 240 11.00 5.24 18.48
C ASP A 240 9.54 5.47 18.93
N VAL A 241 8.73 4.40 18.85
CA VAL A 241 7.35 4.35 19.37
C VAL A 241 7.28 3.46 20.62
N PRO A 242 6.24 3.61 21.46
CA PRO A 242 6.05 2.75 22.64
C PRO A 242 5.97 1.27 22.26
N ASP A 243 6.43 0.41 23.20
CA ASP A 243 6.28 -1.05 23.16
C ASP A 243 6.95 -1.76 21.96
N VAL A 244 7.95 -1.13 21.33
CA VAL A 244 8.77 -1.75 20.27
C VAL A 244 10.13 -2.19 20.82
N GLU A 245 10.44 -3.48 20.64
CA GLU A 245 11.70 -4.10 21.07
C GLU A 245 12.79 -3.94 20.00
N LYS A 246 13.67 -2.95 20.18
CA LYS A 246 14.75 -2.66 19.23
C LYS A 246 15.69 -3.82 18.97
N LYS A 247 15.89 -4.72 19.94
CA LYS A 247 16.70 -5.93 19.78
C LYS A 247 16.15 -6.92 18.74
N GLU A 248 14.86 -6.80 18.40
CA GLU A 248 14.20 -7.69 17.43
C GLU A 248 14.11 -7.06 16.05
N LEU A 249 13.88 -5.75 15.97
CA LEU A 249 13.63 -5.05 14.72
C LEU A 249 14.81 -4.20 14.23
N GLY A 250 15.77 -3.86 15.10
CA GLY A 250 16.80 -2.88 14.81
C GLY A 250 16.50 -1.52 15.44
N GLU A 251 17.25 -0.50 15.08
CA GLU A 251 17.02 0.88 15.53
C GLU A 251 16.76 1.80 14.34
N HIS A 252 15.49 2.02 14.05
CA HIS A 252 14.99 2.83 12.94
C HIS A 252 14.10 3.93 13.49
N ARG A 253 14.52 5.19 13.35
CA ARG A 253 13.76 6.35 13.86
C ARG A 253 13.00 7.01 12.72
N LEU A 254 11.79 7.47 12.99
CA LEU A 254 11.02 8.26 12.03
C LEU A 254 11.80 9.54 11.66
N GLY A 255 12.08 9.72 10.37
CA GLY A 255 12.91 10.79 9.85
C GLY A 255 14.43 10.52 9.96
N GLY A 256 14.83 9.30 10.31
CA GLY A 256 16.24 8.89 10.42
C GLY A 256 16.90 8.46 9.10
N GLY A 257 16.21 8.60 7.99
CA GLY A 257 16.66 8.15 6.66
C GLY A 257 16.07 6.78 6.29
N PRO A 258 16.37 6.29 5.07
CA PRO A 258 15.88 5.00 4.59
C PRO A 258 16.45 3.82 5.39
N VAL A 259 15.70 2.73 5.38
CA VAL A 259 16.10 1.45 5.98
C VAL A 259 16.41 0.47 4.84
N LEU A 260 17.67 0.04 4.73
CA LEU A 260 18.10 -0.94 3.73
C LEU A 260 17.94 -2.35 4.27
N SER A 261 17.16 -3.20 3.59
CA SER A 261 16.99 -4.59 3.97
C SER A 261 18.20 -5.43 3.54
N ARG A 262 18.70 -6.28 4.45
CA ARG A 262 19.76 -7.24 4.18
C ARG A 262 19.36 -8.64 4.61
N GLY A 263 19.33 -9.57 3.67
CA GLY A 263 18.97 -10.96 3.95
C GLY A 263 18.21 -11.61 2.79
N SER A 264 17.13 -12.34 3.11
CA SER A 264 16.31 -12.98 2.09
C SER A 264 15.68 -11.93 1.16
N ALA A 265 15.34 -12.26 -0.04
CA ALA A 265 14.87 -11.35 -1.10
C ALA A 265 15.79 -10.17 -1.46
N SER A 266 16.82 -9.85 -0.65
CA SER A 266 17.80 -8.80 -0.95
C SER A 266 19.07 -9.42 -1.56
N HIS A 267 19.35 -9.07 -2.82
CA HIS A 267 20.58 -9.52 -3.48
C HIS A 267 21.78 -8.74 -2.95
N ASN A 268 22.84 -9.44 -2.52
CA ASN A 268 24.01 -8.81 -1.90
C ASN A 268 24.59 -7.67 -2.73
N SER A 269 24.76 -7.84 -4.05
CA SER A 269 25.34 -6.78 -4.89
C SER A 269 24.45 -5.55 -4.99
N VAL A 270 23.12 -5.72 -4.93
CA VAL A 270 22.18 -4.59 -4.93
C VAL A 270 22.24 -3.87 -3.58
N PHE A 271 22.26 -4.62 -2.47
CA PHE A 271 22.44 -4.04 -1.14
C PHE A 271 23.73 -3.24 -1.02
N GLU A 272 24.88 -3.81 -1.44
CA GLU A 272 26.18 -3.11 -1.39
C GLU A 272 26.18 -1.86 -2.29
N MET A 273 25.54 -1.90 -3.45
CA MET A 273 25.39 -0.74 -4.33
C MET A 273 24.56 0.37 -3.67
N LEU A 274 23.41 0.03 -3.07
CA LEU A 274 22.55 0.99 -2.36
C LEU A 274 23.28 1.62 -1.17
N SER A 275 24.03 0.81 -0.41
CA SER A 275 24.83 1.30 0.72
C SER A 275 25.92 2.25 0.26
N SER A 276 26.67 1.89 -0.81
CA SER A 276 27.75 2.74 -1.35
C SER A 276 27.19 4.08 -1.82
N VAL A 277 26.07 4.07 -2.55
CA VAL A 277 25.40 5.32 -3.00
C VAL A 277 24.97 6.17 -1.80
N ALA A 278 24.40 5.57 -0.77
CA ALA A 278 24.00 6.31 0.43
C ALA A 278 25.20 6.94 1.14
N GLU A 279 26.34 6.24 1.20
CA GLU A 279 27.61 6.75 1.76
C GLU A 279 28.20 7.87 0.90
N GLU A 280 28.26 7.71 -0.42
CA GLU A 280 28.78 8.69 -1.37
C GLU A 280 27.97 10.01 -1.38
N GLU A 281 26.65 9.89 -1.24
CA GLU A 281 25.70 11.03 -1.22
C GLU A 281 25.45 11.56 0.19
N GLU A 282 26.14 11.05 1.20
CA GLU A 282 25.99 11.42 2.62
C GLU A 282 24.53 11.27 3.14
N ILE A 283 23.79 10.28 2.61
CA ILE A 283 22.41 9.97 3.03
C ILE A 283 22.48 9.09 4.28
N PRO A 284 21.96 9.55 5.44
CA PRO A 284 21.89 8.70 6.62
C PRO A 284 20.92 7.55 6.37
N TYR A 285 21.32 6.33 6.68
CA TYR A 285 20.48 5.14 6.55
C TYR A 285 20.69 4.19 7.72
N THR A 286 19.78 3.22 7.85
CA THR A 286 19.93 2.11 8.78
C THR A 286 19.75 0.77 8.05
N ILE A 287 20.16 -0.32 8.70
CA ILE A 287 20.07 -1.66 8.10
C ILE A 287 19.11 -2.51 8.91
N GLN A 288 18.16 -3.14 8.21
CA GLN A 288 17.25 -4.14 8.78
C GLN A 288 17.65 -5.54 8.32
N ALA A 289 17.88 -6.43 9.28
CA ALA A 289 18.12 -7.84 8.98
C ALA A 289 16.82 -8.56 8.62
N SER A 290 16.79 -9.24 7.48
CA SER A 290 15.63 -9.99 6.99
C SER A 290 15.98 -11.49 6.81
N PRO A 291 15.95 -12.29 7.90
CA PRO A 291 16.40 -13.69 7.85
C PRO A 291 15.39 -14.65 7.19
N ARG A 292 14.19 -14.15 6.90
CA ARG A 292 13.09 -14.91 6.28
C ARG A 292 12.46 -14.08 5.16
N SER A 293 11.15 -14.26 4.87
CA SER A 293 10.42 -13.39 3.94
C SER A 293 10.36 -11.95 4.45
N THR A 294 10.38 -11.01 3.55
CA THR A 294 10.24 -9.57 3.84
C THR A 294 8.77 -9.19 4.04
N ARG A 295 7.84 -9.97 3.50
CA ARG A 295 6.40 -9.68 3.40
C ARG A 295 6.11 -8.41 2.61
N THR A 296 6.90 -8.19 1.57
CA THR A 296 6.78 -7.09 0.63
C THR A 296 6.79 -7.63 -0.80
N ASP A 297 6.58 -6.78 -1.76
CA ASP A 297 6.72 -7.10 -3.19
C ASP A 297 8.08 -7.73 -3.57
N ALA A 298 9.13 -7.48 -2.79
CA ALA A 298 10.45 -8.06 -3.02
C ALA A 298 10.42 -9.60 -3.01
N ASP A 299 9.58 -10.20 -2.15
CA ASP A 299 9.43 -11.66 -2.08
C ASP A 299 8.87 -12.27 -3.38
N GLY A 300 8.01 -11.54 -4.08
CA GLY A 300 7.45 -11.96 -5.36
C GLY A 300 8.40 -11.72 -6.54
N ILE A 301 9.08 -10.58 -6.54
CA ILE A 301 9.94 -10.14 -7.65
C ILE A 301 11.19 -11.00 -7.73
N HIS A 302 11.92 -11.19 -6.61
CA HIS A 302 13.22 -11.88 -6.63
C HIS A 302 13.15 -13.35 -7.07
N LEU A 303 11.98 -13.99 -6.95
CA LEU A 303 11.75 -15.38 -7.38
C LEU A 303 11.14 -15.51 -8.78
N THR A 304 10.94 -14.38 -9.46
CA THR A 304 10.29 -14.40 -10.79
C THR A 304 11.27 -14.92 -11.83
N ARG A 305 10.79 -15.82 -12.74
CA ARG A 305 11.58 -16.46 -13.81
C ARG A 305 12.82 -17.20 -13.25
N GLY A 306 14.01 -16.80 -13.66
CA GLY A 306 15.28 -17.34 -13.19
C GLY A 306 15.87 -16.63 -11.97
N GLY A 307 15.09 -15.73 -11.39
CA GLY A 307 15.48 -14.84 -10.29
C GLY A 307 15.85 -13.45 -10.81
N VAL A 308 15.40 -12.41 -10.09
CA VAL A 308 15.72 -11.01 -10.35
C VAL A 308 16.54 -10.48 -9.18
N PRO A 309 17.77 -9.97 -9.39
CA PRO A 309 18.52 -9.27 -8.34
C PRO A 309 17.67 -8.11 -7.79
N THR A 310 17.31 -8.18 -6.51
CA THR A 310 16.36 -7.25 -5.91
C THR A 310 16.94 -6.60 -4.67
N GLY A 311 16.70 -5.29 -4.48
CA GLY A 311 16.94 -4.54 -3.25
C GLY A 311 15.62 -4.08 -2.65
N LEU A 312 15.58 -3.94 -1.32
CA LEU A 312 14.43 -3.38 -0.59
C LEU A 312 14.89 -2.19 0.24
N ILE A 313 14.18 -1.08 0.08
CA ILE A 313 14.33 0.18 0.82
C ILE A 313 13.01 0.45 1.55
N SER A 314 13.08 0.74 2.85
CA SER A 314 11.89 1.06 3.65
C SER A 314 12.03 2.38 4.39
#